data_8aa075b4f2ffaaad568c131d7018f7f9
#
_entry.id   8aa075b4f2ffaaad568c131d7018f7f9
#
_cell.length_a   1.000
_cell.length_b   1.000
_cell.length_c   1.000
_cell.angle_alpha   90.00
_cell.angle_beta   90.00
_cell.angle_gamma   90.00
#
_symmetry.space_group_name_H-M   'P 1'
#
loop_
_entity.id
_entity.type
_entity.pdbx_description
1 polymer ?
#
loop_
_entity_poly.entity_id
_entity_poly.type
_entity_poly.pdbx_seq_one_letter_code
_entity_poly.pdbx_strand_id
1 'polypeptide(L)'
;MPANSAKEAERPPTWKVLVLATRPNTLAASFTPVLVGFAVASRELGALDPAPAFRFWVFACLIQIGTNLHNDYADFVKGADTDDRVGQARATQKGWLSPGQTAGLSTAALVAAASIGASLARRPGCGGWMTFVTITSVFNALAYTGGPFPLGYVGLGNVSIGYSGLGDVFVFAYFGLVATLAPYYLALEAGAPRALFGLLLTAGVYASG
;
A
#
# COMPACT_ATOMS: atom_id res chain seq x y z
N MET A 1 -24.19 39.83 11.20
CA MET A 1 -23.57 38.57 11.60
C MET A 1 -24.65 37.61 12.02
N PRO A 2 -24.80 36.54 11.29
CA PRO A 2 -24.54 35.17 11.69
C PRO A 2 -24.05 34.36 10.47
N ALA A 3 -22.81 33.95 10.43
CA ALA A 3 -22.26 33.18 9.30
C ALA A 3 -21.30 32.07 9.80
N ASN A 4 -21.65 31.39 10.88
CA ASN A 4 -20.79 30.30 11.39
C ASN A 4 -21.54 29.00 11.76
N SER A 5 -22.82 28.85 11.38
CA SER A 5 -23.61 27.66 11.73
C SER A 5 -23.75 26.62 10.63
N ALA A 6 -23.11 26.79 9.47
CA ALA A 6 -23.28 25.89 8.32
C ALA A 6 -22.08 24.95 8.05
N LYS A 7 -21.04 24.93 8.86
CA LYS A 7 -19.81 24.12 8.62
C LYS A 7 -19.48 23.06 9.69
N GLU A 8 -20.30 22.85 10.68
CA GLU A 8 -20.22 21.65 11.51
C GLU A 8 -21.00 20.50 10.82
N ALA A 9 -20.52 20.06 9.65
CA ALA A 9 -20.87 18.73 9.18
C ALA A 9 -20.48 17.76 10.28
N GLU A 10 -21.47 17.16 10.90
CA GLU A 10 -21.39 16.32 12.10
C GLU A 10 -20.20 15.34 11.96
N ARG A 11 -19.17 15.51 12.80
CA ARG A 11 -17.97 14.66 12.77
C ARG A 11 -18.40 13.21 12.96
N PRO A 12 -18.07 12.31 12.02
CA PRO A 12 -18.39 10.90 12.18
C PRO A 12 -17.80 10.33 13.47
N PRO A 13 -18.37 9.28 14.06
CA PRO A 13 -17.79 8.64 15.24
C PRO A 13 -16.37 8.15 14.92
N THR A 14 -15.49 8.14 15.92
CA THR A 14 -14.05 7.90 15.76
C THR A 14 -13.75 6.62 14.97
N TRP A 15 -14.46 5.52 15.23
CA TRP A 15 -14.26 4.27 14.49
C TRP A 15 -14.54 4.44 12.99
N LYS A 16 -15.59 5.21 12.62
CA LYS A 16 -15.94 5.48 11.22
C LYS A 16 -14.89 6.37 10.56
N VAL A 17 -14.35 7.37 11.29
CA VAL A 17 -13.23 8.19 10.81
C VAL A 17 -12.03 7.31 10.50
N LEU A 18 -11.65 6.40 11.40
CA LEU A 18 -10.52 5.49 11.19
C LEU A 18 -10.74 4.59 9.96
N VAL A 19 -11.93 4.00 9.83
CA VAL A 19 -12.28 3.20 8.64
C VAL A 19 -12.19 4.03 7.36
N LEU A 20 -12.77 5.23 7.34
CA LEU A 20 -12.72 6.10 6.15
C LEU A 20 -11.29 6.50 5.78
N ALA A 21 -10.44 6.76 6.79
CA ALA A 21 -9.03 7.12 6.59
C ALA A 21 -8.21 5.99 5.95
N THR A 22 -8.56 4.72 6.19
CA THR A 22 -7.89 3.57 5.53
C THR A 22 -8.26 3.42 4.05
N ARG A 23 -9.31 4.11 3.58
CA ARG A 23 -9.85 4.01 2.21
C ARG A 23 -10.17 2.57 1.80
N PRO A 24 -11.19 1.91 2.40
CA PRO A 24 -11.47 0.49 2.17
C PRO A 24 -11.62 0.10 0.70
N ASN A 25 -12.16 1.01 -0.13
CA ASN A 25 -12.37 0.75 -1.56
C ASN A 25 -11.05 0.49 -2.31
N THR A 26 -9.92 1.03 -1.82
CA THR A 26 -8.60 0.81 -2.44
C THR A 26 -7.94 -0.49 -1.97
N LEU A 27 -8.43 -1.11 -0.88
CA LEU A 27 -7.86 -2.36 -0.37
C LEU A 27 -8.15 -3.56 -1.28
N ALA A 28 -9.14 -3.47 -2.16
CA ALA A 28 -9.38 -4.48 -3.19
C ALA A 28 -8.15 -4.69 -4.09
N ALA A 29 -7.40 -3.61 -4.38
CA ALA A 29 -6.15 -3.69 -5.13
C ALA A 29 -5.06 -4.50 -4.41
N SER A 30 -5.10 -4.61 -3.09
CA SER A 30 -4.18 -5.45 -2.31
C SER A 30 -4.66 -6.90 -2.19
N PHE A 31 -5.97 -7.14 -2.25
CA PHE A 31 -6.55 -8.47 -2.07
C PHE A 31 -6.54 -9.30 -3.34
N THR A 32 -7.06 -8.75 -4.43
CA THR A 32 -7.28 -9.49 -5.69
C THR A 32 -6.01 -10.11 -6.25
N PRO A 33 -4.88 -9.40 -6.43
CA PRO A 33 -3.67 -9.98 -7.00
C PRO A 33 -3.05 -11.07 -6.11
N VAL A 34 -3.12 -10.90 -4.78
CA VAL A 34 -2.64 -11.93 -3.84
C VAL A 34 -3.48 -13.20 -3.95
N LEU A 35 -4.80 -13.07 -4.06
CA LEU A 35 -5.69 -14.22 -4.25
C LEU A 35 -5.42 -14.92 -5.58
N VAL A 36 -5.25 -14.18 -6.67
CA VAL A 36 -4.92 -14.74 -7.99
C VAL A 36 -3.58 -15.48 -7.93
N GLY A 37 -2.54 -14.87 -7.37
CA GLY A 37 -1.22 -15.48 -7.23
C GLY A 37 -1.25 -16.77 -6.40
N PHE A 38 -2.01 -16.78 -5.30
CA PHE A 38 -2.18 -17.97 -4.46
C PHE A 38 -2.98 -19.07 -5.19
N ALA A 39 -4.02 -18.71 -5.94
CA ALA A 39 -4.80 -19.67 -6.71
C ALA A 39 -3.96 -20.34 -7.81
N VAL A 40 -3.13 -19.55 -8.52
CA VAL A 40 -2.20 -20.07 -9.52
C VAL A 40 -1.18 -21.00 -8.87
N ALA A 41 -0.57 -20.60 -7.76
CA ALA A 41 0.37 -21.42 -7.02
C ALA A 41 -0.27 -22.74 -6.57
N SER A 42 -1.48 -22.71 -6.03
CA SER A 42 -2.20 -23.90 -5.58
C SER A 42 -2.52 -24.87 -6.72
N ARG A 43 -2.84 -24.32 -7.90
CA ARG A 43 -3.08 -25.13 -9.10
C ARG A 43 -1.82 -25.86 -9.58
N GLU A 44 -0.68 -25.18 -9.57
CA GLU A 44 0.58 -25.72 -10.12
C GLU A 44 1.34 -26.60 -9.13
N LEU A 45 1.29 -26.28 -7.85
CA LEU A 45 2.07 -26.94 -6.80
C LEU A 45 1.23 -27.90 -5.94
N GLY A 46 -0.09 -27.92 -6.11
CA GLY A 46 -1.00 -28.72 -5.29
C GLY A 46 -1.47 -27.99 -4.04
N ALA A 47 -1.86 -28.75 -3.03
CA ALA A 47 -2.36 -28.20 -1.76
C ALA A 47 -1.25 -27.44 -1.03
N LEU A 48 -1.48 -26.14 -0.77
CA LEU A 48 -0.53 -25.25 -0.11
C LEU A 48 -1.05 -24.78 1.25
N ASP A 49 -0.11 -24.50 2.15
CA ASP A 49 -0.39 -23.75 3.37
C ASP A 49 -0.78 -22.30 3.00
N PRO A 50 -2.01 -21.84 3.31
CA PRO A 50 -2.44 -20.47 2.98
C PRO A 50 -1.81 -19.41 3.91
N ALA A 51 -1.20 -19.79 5.03
CA ALA A 51 -0.73 -18.83 6.03
C ALA A 51 0.32 -17.85 5.51
N PRO A 52 1.31 -18.23 4.68
CA PRO A 52 2.24 -17.25 4.09
C PRO A 52 1.56 -16.26 3.16
N ALA A 53 0.64 -16.71 2.32
CA ALA A 53 -0.13 -15.85 1.41
C ALA A 53 -1.03 -14.89 2.19
N PHE A 54 -1.69 -15.36 3.24
CA PHE A 54 -2.48 -14.52 4.14
C PHE A 54 -1.62 -13.44 4.84
N ARG A 55 -0.44 -13.80 5.35
CA ARG A 55 0.49 -12.84 5.95
C ARG A 55 0.95 -11.80 4.93
N PHE A 56 1.22 -12.23 3.70
CA PHE A 56 1.59 -11.32 2.63
C PHE A 56 0.43 -10.38 2.26
N TRP A 57 -0.80 -10.88 2.22
CA TRP A 57 -1.98 -10.03 2.03
C TRP A 57 -2.11 -8.98 3.14
N VAL A 58 -1.95 -9.36 4.40
CA VAL A 58 -1.96 -8.40 5.52
C VAL A 58 -0.84 -7.36 5.38
N PHE A 59 0.37 -7.79 4.98
CA PHE A 59 1.48 -6.89 4.64
C PHE A 59 1.07 -5.89 3.56
N ALA A 60 0.51 -6.36 2.44
CA ALA A 60 0.09 -5.49 1.32
C ALA A 60 -1.02 -4.51 1.74
N CYS A 61 -2.00 -4.95 2.53
CA CYS A 61 -3.03 -4.07 3.10
C CYS A 61 -2.44 -2.98 4.00
N LEU A 62 -1.48 -3.32 4.86
CA LEU A 62 -0.83 -2.36 5.76
C LEU A 62 0.03 -1.36 4.99
N ILE A 63 0.74 -1.77 3.94
CA ILE A 63 1.44 -0.86 3.02
C ILE A 63 0.42 0.11 2.38
N GLN A 64 -0.70 -0.41 1.87
CA GLN A 64 -1.74 0.43 1.26
C GLN A 64 -2.35 1.42 2.24
N ILE A 65 -2.68 0.98 3.46
CA ILE A 65 -3.21 1.84 4.52
C ILE A 65 -2.18 2.91 4.91
N GLY A 66 -0.93 2.51 5.12
CA GLY A 66 0.16 3.42 5.44
C GLY A 66 0.36 4.48 4.35
N THR A 67 0.33 4.06 3.08
CA THR A 67 0.41 4.96 1.91
C THR A 67 -0.77 5.94 1.88
N ASN A 68 -2.00 5.46 2.07
CA ASN A 68 -3.19 6.31 2.05
C ASN A 68 -3.15 7.38 3.15
N LEU A 69 -2.76 6.99 4.36
CA LEU A 69 -2.60 7.92 5.49
C LEU A 69 -1.44 8.88 5.28
N HIS A 70 -0.31 8.41 4.72
CA HIS A 70 0.81 9.28 4.39
C HIS A 70 0.43 10.33 3.35
N ASN A 71 -0.31 9.92 2.32
CA ASN A 71 -0.81 10.82 1.28
C ASN A 71 -1.76 11.88 1.86
N ASP A 72 -2.67 11.47 2.78
CA ASP A 72 -3.58 12.40 3.45
C ASP A 72 -2.80 13.46 4.27
N TYR A 73 -1.80 13.02 5.04
CA TYR A 73 -0.93 13.90 5.79
C TYR A 73 -0.09 14.81 4.89
N ALA A 74 0.58 14.25 3.88
CA ALA A 74 1.53 14.98 3.05
C ALA A 74 0.83 16.04 2.17
N ASP A 75 -0.32 15.71 1.58
CA ASP A 75 -1.09 16.64 0.77
C ASP A 75 -1.66 17.77 1.61
N PHE A 76 -2.11 17.48 2.85
CA PHE A 76 -2.54 18.51 3.79
C PHE A 76 -1.41 19.49 4.14
N VAL A 77 -0.23 18.99 4.50
CA VAL A 77 0.92 19.83 4.86
C VAL A 77 1.40 20.68 3.68
N LYS A 78 1.29 20.17 2.46
CA LYS A 78 1.64 20.90 1.24
C LYS A 78 0.56 21.89 0.79
N GLY A 79 -0.62 21.90 1.40
CA GLY A 79 -1.75 22.70 0.96
C GLY A 79 -2.32 22.28 -0.40
N ALA A 80 -2.07 21.02 -0.81
CA ALA A 80 -2.57 20.45 -2.05
C ALA A 80 -4.05 20.02 -1.97
N ASP A 81 -4.60 19.90 -0.76
CA ASP A 81 -5.99 19.54 -0.51
C ASP A 81 -6.85 20.82 -0.43
N THR A 82 -7.51 21.15 -1.54
CA THR A 82 -8.48 22.27 -1.62
C THR A 82 -9.90 21.75 -1.41
N ASP A 83 -10.84 22.68 -1.08
CA ASP A 83 -12.27 22.36 -0.91
C ASP A 83 -12.93 21.86 -2.20
N ASP A 84 -12.37 22.21 -3.37
CA ASP A 84 -12.88 21.83 -4.70
C ASP A 84 -12.48 20.43 -5.15
N ARG A 85 -11.79 19.69 -4.30
CA ARG A 85 -11.30 18.36 -4.63
C ARG A 85 -12.44 17.35 -4.82
N VAL A 86 -12.47 16.69 -5.96
CA VAL A 86 -13.36 15.56 -6.26
C VAL A 86 -12.73 14.26 -5.73
N GLY A 87 -13.48 13.48 -4.95
CA GLY A 87 -13.01 12.18 -4.46
C GLY A 87 -13.45 11.86 -3.02
N GLN A 88 -12.84 10.84 -2.42
CA GLN A 88 -13.14 10.47 -1.03
C GLN A 88 -12.67 11.55 -0.05
N ALA A 89 -13.51 11.82 0.97
CA ALA A 89 -13.17 12.75 2.04
C ALA A 89 -11.89 12.30 2.75
N ARG A 90 -10.96 13.24 2.94
CA ARG A 90 -9.72 13.02 3.67
C ARG A 90 -9.88 13.44 5.11
N ALA A 91 -9.47 12.56 6.03
CA ALA A 91 -9.68 12.75 7.45
C ALA A 91 -8.93 13.98 7.99
N THR A 92 -7.73 14.26 7.48
CA THR A 92 -6.92 15.41 7.89
C THR A 92 -7.49 16.71 7.35
N GLN A 93 -7.86 16.76 6.05
CA GLN A 93 -8.48 17.93 5.43
C GLN A 93 -9.80 18.32 6.10
N LYS A 94 -10.61 17.32 6.49
CA LYS A 94 -11.88 17.53 7.19
C LYS A 94 -11.71 17.88 8.68
N GLY A 95 -10.47 17.90 9.19
CA GLY A 95 -10.19 18.15 10.60
C GLY A 95 -10.65 17.01 11.53
N TRP A 96 -10.98 15.83 11.00
CA TRP A 96 -11.38 14.67 11.80
C TRP A 96 -10.20 14.04 12.53
N LEU A 97 -9.02 14.07 11.92
CA LEU A 97 -7.73 13.70 12.51
C LEU A 97 -6.77 14.90 12.42
N SER A 98 -5.94 15.10 13.45
CA SER A 98 -4.85 16.05 13.34
C SER A 98 -3.76 15.52 12.42
N PRO A 99 -2.92 16.39 11.80
CA PRO A 99 -1.79 15.94 10.97
C PRO A 99 -0.86 14.98 11.71
N GLY A 100 -0.58 15.24 13.00
CA GLY A 100 0.23 14.36 13.83
C GLY A 100 -0.41 12.98 14.07
N GLN A 101 -1.74 12.91 14.26
CA GLN A 101 -2.46 11.64 14.38
C GLN A 101 -2.38 10.85 13.08
N THR A 102 -2.61 11.50 11.94
CA THR A 102 -2.55 10.85 10.63
C THR A 102 -1.15 10.32 10.34
N ALA A 103 -0.11 11.12 10.59
CA ALA A 103 1.29 10.69 10.45
C ALA A 103 1.64 9.53 11.38
N GLY A 104 1.20 9.57 12.64
CA GLY A 104 1.40 8.50 13.61
C GLY A 104 0.74 7.18 13.19
N LEU A 105 -0.51 7.23 12.71
CA LEU A 105 -1.23 6.06 12.19
C LEU A 105 -0.55 5.48 10.93
N SER A 106 -0.09 6.35 10.02
CA SER A 106 0.69 5.92 8.85
C SER A 106 1.95 5.18 9.27
N THR A 107 2.74 5.79 10.16
CA THR A 107 3.98 5.20 10.68
C THR A 107 3.72 3.84 11.34
N ALA A 108 2.69 3.75 12.18
CA ALA A 108 2.32 2.50 12.84
C ALA A 108 1.96 1.39 11.82
N ALA A 109 1.20 1.73 10.78
CA ALA A 109 0.85 0.78 9.71
C ALA A 109 2.10 0.30 8.95
N LEU A 110 3.01 1.22 8.59
CA LEU A 110 4.24 0.88 7.86
C LEU A 110 5.22 0.07 8.72
N VAL A 111 5.35 0.35 10.01
CA VAL A 111 6.15 -0.44 10.94
C VAL A 111 5.57 -1.84 11.11
N ALA A 112 4.25 -1.97 11.23
CA ALA A 112 3.59 -3.27 11.29
C ALA A 112 3.80 -4.06 9.99
N ALA A 113 3.67 -3.41 8.83
CA ALA A 113 3.99 -4.01 7.54
C ALA A 113 5.44 -4.50 7.48
N ALA A 114 6.40 -3.65 7.84
CA ALA A 114 7.82 -4.02 7.87
C ALA A 114 8.10 -5.22 8.78
N SER A 115 7.44 -5.30 9.92
CA SER A 115 7.55 -6.41 10.87
C SER A 115 7.04 -7.73 10.26
N ILE A 116 5.90 -7.69 9.55
CA ILE A 116 5.38 -8.86 8.83
C ILE A 116 6.32 -9.24 7.67
N GLY A 117 6.78 -8.25 6.88
CA GLY A 117 7.74 -8.47 5.81
C GLY A 117 9.02 -9.14 6.30
N ALA A 118 9.58 -8.66 7.41
CA ALA A 118 10.74 -9.27 8.05
C ALA A 118 10.46 -10.71 8.54
N SER A 119 9.25 -10.99 9.00
CA SER A 119 8.86 -12.35 9.39
C SER A 119 8.78 -13.30 8.19
N LEU A 120 8.28 -12.82 7.05
CA LEU A 120 8.22 -13.58 5.79
C LEU A 120 9.62 -13.79 5.20
N ALA A 121 10.52 -12.82 5.33
CA ALA A 121 11.90 -12.93 4.88
C ALA A 121 12.70 -14.02 5.60
N ARG A 122 12.28 -14.45 6.81
CA ARG A 122 12.92 -15.57 7.54
C ARG A 122 12.57 -16.95 6.98
N ARG A 123 11.64 -17.04 6.04
CA ARG A 123 11.31 -18.31 5.39
C ARG A 123 12.48 -18.75 4.48
N PRO A 124 12.76 -20.08 4.41
CA PRO A 124 13.79 -20.59 3.52
C PRO A 124 13.60 -20.12 2.07
N GLY A 125 14.67 -19.65 1.45
CA GLY A 125 14.65 -19.13 0.07
C GLY A 125 14.05 -17.74 -0.14
N CYS A 126 13.39 -17.14 0.86
CA CYS A 126 12.67 -15.86 0.71
C CYS A 126 13.48 -14.63 1.15
N GLY A 127 14.61 -14.80 1.87
CA GLY A 127 15.30 -13.75 2.60
C GLY A 127 15.63 -12.50 1.77
N GLY A 128 16.40 -12.64 0.71
CA GLY A 128 16.83 -11.49 -0.12
C GLY A 128 15.67 -10.82 -0.83
N TRP A 129 14.82 -11.61 -1.47
CA TRP A 129 13.67 -11.10 -2.24
C TRP A 129 12.64 -10.39 -1.34
N MET A 130 12.21 -11.03 -0.26
CA MET A 130 11.20 -10.43 0.62
C MET A 130 11.72 -9.21 1.39
N THR A 131 13.01 -9.19 1.74
CA THR A 131 13.66 -8.01 2.30
C THR A 131 13.65 -6.85 1.29
N PHE A 132 14.01 -7.12 0.04
CA PHE A 132 13.96 -6.12 -1.04
C PHE A 132 12.53 -5.59 -1.22
N VAL A 133 11.53 -6.46 -1.34
CA VAL A 133 10.12 -6.06 -1.46
C VAL A 133 9.68 -5.21 -0.27
N THR A 134 10.05 -5.60 0.95
CA THR A 134 9.67 -4.85 2.15
C THR A 134 10.25 -3.44 2.17
N ILE A 135 11.57 -3.33 1.93
CA ILE A 135 12.26 -2.03 1.95
C ILE A 135 11.69 -1.12 0.86
N THR A 136 11.57 -1.62 -0.36
CA THR A 136 11.09 -0.80 -1.48
C THR A 136 9.61 -0.46 -1.38
N SER A 137 8.77 -1.32 -0.80
CA SER A 137 7.37 -1.01 -0.54
C SER A 137 7.21 0.13 0.48
N VAL A 138 7.95 0.08 1.58
CA VAL A 138 7.93 1.16 2.59
C VAL A 138 8.48 2.46 2.00
N PHE A 139 9.59 2.38 1.27
CA PHE A 139 10.15 3.54 0.57
C PHE A 139 9.13 4.17 -0.39
N ASN A 140 8.49 3.38 -1.23
CA ASN A 140 7.51 3.87 -2.19
C ASN A 140 6.25 4.43 -1.52
N ALA A 141 5.81 3.83 -0.40
CA ALA A 141 4.69 4.35 0.38
C ALA A 141 4.93 5.80 0.84
N LEU A 142 6.17 6.13 1.20
CA LEU A 142 6.58 7.49 1.60
C LEU A 142 6.85 8.39 0.38
N ALA A 143 7.52 7.86 -0.65
CA ALA A 143 7.91 8.61 -1.83
C ALA A 143 6.74 8.89 -2.79
N TYR A 144 5.63 8.13 -2.70
CA TYR A 144 4.49 8.26 -3.61
C TYR A 144 3.92 9.69 -3.64
N THR A 145 3.74 10.30 -2.49
CA THR A 145 3.27 11.70 -2.41
C THR A 145 4.42 12.69 -2.15
N GLY A 146 5.63 12.19 -1.90
CA GLY A 146 6.80 13.00 -1.57
C GLY A 146 6.54 13.81 -0.30
N GLY A 147 6.70 13.21 0.87
CA GLY A 147 6.41 13.84 2.15
C GLY A 147 7.31 15.06 2.46
N PRO A 148 7.12 15.69 3.63
CA PRO A 148 7.97 16.79 4.12
C PRO A 148 9.40 16.35 4.46
N PHE A 149 9.71 15.06 4.35
CA PHE A 149 11.07 14.53 4.50
C PHE A 149 11.88 14.68 3.22
N PRO A 150 13.21 14.85 3.32
CA PRO A 150 14.08 15.21 2.20
C PRO A 150 14.13 14.19 1.05
N LEU A 151 13.41 13.08 1.10
CA LEU A 151 13.29 12.15 -0.04
C LEU A 151 12.61 12.80 -1.27
N GLY A 152 11.72 13.79 -1.08
CA GLY A 152 11.24 14.67 -2.16
C GLY A 152 12.29 15.66 -2.66
N TYR A 153 13.43 15.76 -1.98
CA TYR A 153 14.52 16.68 -2.30
C TYR A 153 15.77 15.99 -2.86
N VAL A 154 15.80 14.66 -2.89
CA VAL A 154 16.95 13.92 -3.45
C VAL A 154 16.93 14.04 -4.98
N GLY A 155 17.44 15.16 -5.48
CA GLY A 155 17.82 15.36 -6.88
C GLY A 155 16.71 15.64 -7.89
N LEU A 156 15.44 15.55 -7.54
CA LEU A 156 14.30 15.73 -8.46
C LEU A 156 13.35 16.87 -8.05
N GLY A 157 13.73 17.71 -7.09
CA GLY A 157 12.90 18.82 -6.61
C GLY A 157 11.62 18.34 -5.93
N ASN A 158 10.53 19.09 -6.06
CA ASN A 158 9.22 18.79 -5.46
C ASN A 158 8.43 17.69 -6.22
N VAL A 159 9.09 16.82 -6.97
CA VAL A 159 8.42 15.79 -7.79
C VAL A 159 8.18 14.54 -6.93
N SER A 160 6.94 14.32 -6.51
CA SER A 160 6.53 13.03 -5.96
C SER A 160 6.22 12.04 -7.09
N ILE A 161 6.35 10.73 -6.81
CA ILE A 161 6.01 9.68 -7.77
C ILE A 161 4.55 9.84 -8.26
N GLY A 162 3.63 10.16 -7.36
CA GLY A 162 2.22 10.35 -7.68
C GLY A 162 1.93 11.55 -8.60
N TYR A 163 2.69 12.63 -8.47
CA TYR A 163 2.50 13.84 -9.30
C TYR A 163 3.34 13.86 -10.58
N SER A 164 4.32 12.97 -10.71
CA SER A 164 5.18 12.88 -11.89
C SER A 164 4.61 12.06 -13.05
N GLY A 165 3.40 11.51 -12.89
CA GLY A 165 2.81 10.56 -13.86
C GLY A 165 3.40 9.14 -13.76
N LEU A 166 4.36 8.90 -12.88
CA LEU A 166 4.94 7.57 -12.63
C LEU A 166 4.08 6.71 -11.69
N GLY A 167 3.01 7.29 -11.10
CA GLY A 167 2.13 6.60 -10.17
C GLY A 167 1.59 5.29 -10.70
N ASP A 168 1.11 5.28 -11.95
CA ASP A 168 0.55 4.09 -12.60
C ASP A 168 1.59 2.98 -12.79
N VAL A 169 2.84 3.36 -13.13
CA VAL A 169 3.95 2.40 -13.26
C VAL A 169 4.24 1.73 -11.92
N PHE A 170 4.25 2.49 -10.81
CA PHE A 170 4.46 1.93 -9.48
C PHE A 170 3.28 1.07 -9.02
N VAL A 171 2.04 1.49 -9.31
CA VAL A 171 0.84 0.69 -9.04
C VAL A 171 0.91 -0.62 -9.80
N PHE A 172 1.22 -0.60 -11.09
CA PHE A 172 1.40 -1.80 -11.90
C PHE A 172 2.51 -2.72 -11.33
N ALA A 173 3.68 -2.17 -11.01
CA ALA A 173 4.79 -2.95 -10.49
C ALA A 173 4.46 -3.60 -9.15
N TYR A 174 3.84 -2.88 -8.21
CA TYR A 174 3.63 -3.39 -6.86
C TYR A 174 2.32 -4.15 -6.69
N PHE A 175 1.19 -3.63 -7.20
CA PHE A 175 -0.10 -4.32 -7.10
C PHE A 175 -0.33 -5.30 -8.24
N GLY A 176 0.19 -5.04 -9.43
CA GLY A 176 0.14 -5.99 -10.54
C GLY A 176 1.14 -7.13 -10.35
N LEU A 177 2.43 -6.82 -10.40
CA LEU A 177 3.47 -7.85 -10.43
C LEU A 177 3.83 -8.40 -9.04
N VAL A 178 4.29 -7.54 -8.13
CA VAL A 178 4.79 -7.99 -6.81
C VAL A 178 3.70 -8.70 -6.03
N ALA A 179 2.50 -8.12 -5.95
CA ALA A 179 1.40 -8.70 -5.18
C ALA A 179 0.90 -10.04 -5.75
N THR A 180 0.97 -10.24 -7.07
CA THR A 180 0.60 -11.51 -7.71
C THR A 180 1.70 -12.56 -7.57
N LEU A 181 2.97 -12.16 -7.72
CA LEU A 181 4.09 -13.08 -7.69
C LEU A 181 4.45 -13.55 -6.27
N ALA A 182 4.25 -12.69 -5.28
CA ALA A 182 4.66 -12.97 -3.92
C ALA A 182 4.07 -14.26 -3.30
N PRO A 183 2.75 -14.52 -3.39
CA PRO A 183 2.19 -15.76 -2.85
C PRO A 183 2.81 -17.00 -3.45
N TYR A 184 3.13 -16.94 -4.74
CA TYR A 184 3.78 -18.04 -5.44
C TYR A 184 5.21 -18.25 -4.92
N TYR A 185 6.03 -17.20 -4.84
CA TYR A 185 7.38 -17.30 -4.29
C TYR A 185 7.42 -17.77 -2.83
N LEU A 186 6.43 -17.36 -2.05
CA LEU A 186 6.32 -17.79 -0.66
C LEU A 186 5.90 -19.26 -0.53
N ALA A 187 5.28 -19.84 -1.56
CA ALA A 187 4.87 -21.24 -1.61
C ALA A 187 5.99 -22.16 -2.12
N LEU A 188 6.94 -21.63 -2.90
CA LEU A 188 8.06 -22.42 -3.41
C LEU A 188 9.01 -22.80 -2.27
N GLU A 189 9.38 -24.07 -2.20
CA GLU A 189 10.52 -24.50 -1.40
C GLU A 189 11.84 -24.04 -2.02
N ALA A 190 12.88 -23.88 -1.18
CA ALA A 190 14.20 -23.50 -1.64
C ALA A 190 14.73 -24.53 -2.65
N GLY A 191 14.85 -24.14 -3.92
CA GLY A 191 15.35 -25.00 -5.01
C GLY A 191 14.34 -25.31 -6.14
N ALA A 192 13.08 -24.88 -6.02
CA ALA A 192 12.10 -25.10 -7.08
C ALA A 192 12.45 -24.29 -8.37
N PRO A 193 12.19 -24.84 -9.57
CA PRO A 193 12.61 -24.22 -10.83
C PRO A 193 11.92 -22.87 -11.05
N ARG A 194 12.72 -21.86 -11.42
CA ARG A 194 12.28 -20.49 -11.76
C ARG A 194 11.53 -20.36 -13.09
N ALA A 195 11.28 -21.48 -13.77
CA ALA A 195 10.64 -21.52 -15.11
C ALA A 195 9.25 -20.88 -15.16
N LEU A 196 8.62 -20.65 -14.02
CA LEU A 196 7.28 -20.12 -13.89
C LEU A 196 7.21 -18.58 -13.90
N PHE A 197 8.35 -17.88 -13.94
CA PHE A 197 8.37 -16.42 -13.95
C PHE A 197 7.61 -15.82 -15.13
N GLY A 198 7.66 -16.47 -16.30
CA GLY A 198 6.93 -16.04 -17.47
C GLY A 198 5.40 -16.19 -17.36
N LEU A 199 4.94 -17.26 -16.74
CA LEU A 199 3.50 -17.51 -16.53
C LEU A 199 2.90 -16.51 -15.54
N LEU A 200 3.67 -16.14 -14.54
CA LEU A 200 3.27 -15.20 -13.49
C LEU A 200 3.29 -13.75 -13.97
N LEU A 201 4.18 -13.39 -14.88
CA LEU A 201 4.13 -12.11 -15.58
C LEU A 201 2.79 -11.98 -16.32
N THR A 202 2.35 -13.04 -16.99
CA THR A 202 1.06 -13.06 -17.69
C THR A 202 -0.11 -12.93 -16.72
N ALA A 203 -0.09 -13.66 -15.59
CA ALA A 203 -1.11 -13.57 -14.55
C ALA A 203 -1.14 -12.18 -13.88
N GLY A 204 0.02 -11.55 -13.66
CA GLY A 204 0.14 -10.20 -13.14
C GLY A 204 -0.47 -9.15 -14.07
N VAL A 205 -0.30 -9.30 -15.38
CA VAL A 205 -0.93 -8.44 -16.38
C VAL A 205 -2.45 -8.55 -16.32
N TYR A 206 -3.00 -9.78 -16.24
CA TYR A 206 -4.45 -9.98 -16.12
C TYR A 206 -5.04 -9.50 -14.79
N ALA A 207 -4.28 -9.51 -13.71
CA ALA A 207 -4.76 -9.06 -12.40
C ALA A 207 -4.76 -7.53 -12.24
N SER A 208 -4.01 -6.82 -13.09
CA SER A 208 -3.88 -5.35 -13.06
C SER A 208 -4.83 -4.62 -14.03
N GLY A 209 -5.49 -5.31 -14.95
CA GLY A 209 -6.50 -4.79 -15.87
C GLY A 209 -7.89 -4.85 -15.31
#